data_b01d58fe520bae87b6fb3bfb39553f18
#
_entry.id   b01d58fe520bae87b6fb3bfb39553f18
#
_cell.length_a   1.000
_cell.length_b   1.000
_cell.length_c   1.000
_cell.angle_alpha   90.00
_cell.angle_beta   90.00
_cell.angle_gamma   90.00
#
_symmetry.space_group_name_H-M   'P 1'
#
loop_
_entity.id
_entity.type
_entity.pdbx_description
1 polymer ?
#
loop_
_entity_poly.entity_id
_entity_poly.type
_entity_poly.pdbx_seq_one_letter_code
_entity_poly.pdbx_strand_id
1 'polypeptide(L)'
;MKARVAMTAIGVIIGTAAVVVLVSLGAGLQKQATANLYNMGGLDELMVRVGYMEMPAATGGSAGQAVSPPVLNAAKIEEIRGMEGVIAATPLLDVYMQGPLRLNRQDGWAQMYGVEMEDFARIAALDRGTLDLYRGQIVIGSMVPANFIPWEEFQAAEQAGLGPPEPPELLNQTLQMVKFTYDPVTYMQSESIVARLQVVGVLKKQGYLYDYSAFLPLKEAQRLNQRLMEGQQGSFNPDKDGYGQVLVKVSHPNLAPAVEQALKDQGFSVESARTQIESLNNFFAIVQAILGGIGAVALLVAAFGIANTMTMAIYERTREIGLMKAIGATNQDVMSVFLAEAGSIGLLGGIGGVGLAVALNTVINVVGSSLLAESGGIFGGMSGETATTLTAMPLWLPIFAVVFAILIGVASGIYPAIRAAALSPIQALKYE
;
A
#
# COMPACT_ATOMS: atom_id res chain seq x y z
N MET A 1 5.81 30.37 39.09
CA MET A 1 5.88 28.90 38.88
C MET A 1 4.79 28.33 37.97
N LYS A 2 3.49 28.44 38.27
CA LYS A 2 2.39 27.75 37.54
C LYS A 2 2.40 27.97 36.03
N ALA A 3 2.64 29.20 35.55
CA ALA A 3 2.66 29.52 34.11
C ALA A 3 3.82 28.83 33.34
N ARG A 4 5.01 28.72 33.93
CA ARG A 4 6.17 28.08 33.31
C ARG A 4 5.99 26.56 33.19
N VAL A 5 5.53 25.92 34.27
CA VAL A 5 5.21 24.48 34.27
C VAL A 5 4.11 24.19 33.23
N ALA A 6 3.10 25.06 33.11
CA ALA A 6 2.08 24.92 32.09
C ALA A 6 2.66 25.03 30.66
N MET A 7 3.56 25.98 30.40
CA MET A 7 4.20 26.11 29.09
C MET A 7 5.07 24.91 28.72
N THR A 8 5.82 24.34 29.68
CA THR A 8 6.60 23.12 29.45
C THR A 8 5.70 21.89 29.22
N ALA A 9 4.62 21.77 29.99
CA ALA A 9 3.65 20.70 29.78
C ALA A 9 3.01 20.80 28.39
N ILE A 10 2.65 21.99 27.91
CA ILE A 10 2.14 22.23 26.54
C ILE A 10 3.18 21.79 25.50
N GLY A 11 4.46 22.09 25.69
CA GLY A 11 5.54 21.61 24.81
C GLY A 11 5.59 20.09 24.70
N VAL A 12 5.45 19.39 25.84
CA VAL A 12 5.42 17.93 25.89
C VAL A 12 4.14 17.38 25.22
N ILE A 13 2.99 18.03 25.47
CA ILE A 13 1.72 17.68 24.82
C ILE A 13 1.84 17.76 23.29
N ILE A 14 2.38 18.87 22.78
CA ILE A 14 2.54 19.06 21.33
C ILE A 14 3.55 18.04 20.76
N GLY A 15 4.68 17.82 21.42
CA GLY A 15 5.67 16.85 21.00
C GLY A 15 5.13 15.43 20.96
N THR A 16 4.43 15.00 22.03
CA THR A 16 3.81 13.68 22.11
C THR A 16 2.69 13.53 21.08
N ALA A 17 1.84 14.54 20.91
CA ALA A 17 0.79 14.53 19.91
C ALA A 17 1.37 14.40 18.48
N ALA A 18 2.43 15.14 18.17
CA ALA A 18 3.09 15.08 16.88
C ALA A 18 3.60 13.66 16.57
N VAL A 19 4.28 13.00 17.53
CA VAL A 19 4.75 11.62 17.37
C VAL A 19 3.57 10.69 17.06
N VAL A 20 2.52 10.75 17.89
CA VAL A 20 1.35 9.86 17.75
C VAL A 20 0.63 10.08 16.42
N VAL A 21 0.39 11.33 16.02
CA VAL A 21 -0.29 11.66 14.75
C VAL A 21 0.53 11.19 13.54
N LEU A 22 1.84 11.48 13.52
CA LEU A 22 2.71 11.11 12.40
C LEU A 22 2.83 9.59 12.23
N VAL A 23 2.99 8.85 13.33
CA VAL A 23 3.03 7.38 13.29
C VAL A 23 1.67 6.80 12.93
N SER A 24 0.56 7.37 13.42
CA SER A 24 -0.81 6.96 13.06
C SER A 24 -1.10 7.18 11.57
N LEU A 25 -0.60 8.27 10.99
CA LEU A 25 -0.71 8.54 9.56
C LEU A 25 0.04 7.49 8.74
N GLY A 26 1.30 7.21 9.10
CA GLY A 26 2.08 6.16 8.45
C GLY A 26 1.42 4.78 8.52
N ALA A 27 0.87 4.42 9.68
CA ALA A 27 0.14 3.16 9.87
C ALA A 27 -1.19 3.11 9.08
N GLY A 28 -1.90 4.24 8.98
CA GLY A 28 -3.12 4.35 8.19
C GLY A 28 -2.87 4.16 6.70
N LEU A 29 -1.88 4.86 6.15
CA LEU A 29 -1.47 4.73 4.76
C LEU A 29 -0.97 3.31 4.43
N GLN A 30 -0.18 2.71 5.33
CA GLN A 30 0.25 1.31 5.19
C GLN A 30 -0.94 0.35 5.12
N LYS A 31 -1.89 0.49 6.06
CA LYS A 31 -3.09 -0.35 6.09
C LYS A 31 -3.90 -0.23 4.81
N GLN A 32 -4.07 0.99 4.29
CA GLN A 32 -4.80 1.25 3.05
C GLN A 32 -4.07 0.66 1.84
N ALA A 33 -2.76 0.88 1.71
CA ALA A 33 -1.95 0.32 0.64
C ALA A 33 -1.98 -1.22 0.64
N THR A 34 -1.87 -1.84 1.83
CA THR A 34 -1.92 -3.29 1.98
C THR A 34 -3.32 -3.86 1.66
N ALA A 35 -4.40 -3.18 2.07
CA ALA A 35 -5.77 -3.60 1.76
C ALA A 35 -6.04 -3.63 0.26
N ASN A 36 -5.49 -2.66 -0.49
CA ASN A 36 -5.59 -2.65 -1.95
C ASN A 36 -4.85 -3.82 -2.60
N LEU A 37 -3.72 -4.27 -2.02
CA LEU A 37 -2.98 -5.42 -2.55
C LEU A 37 -3.69 -6.75 -2.32
N TYR A 38 -4.41 -6.94 -1.22
CA TYR A 38 -5.24 -8.14 -1.03
C TYR A 38 -6.31 -8.29 -2.11
N ASN A 39 -6.71 -7.18 -2.74
CA ASN A 39 -7.64 -7.19 -3.88
C ASN A 39 -6.95 -7.47 -5.23
N MET A 40 -5.61 -7.62 -5.29
CA MET A 40 -4.83 -7.81 -6.53
C MET A 40 -4.59 -9.28 -6.90
N GLY A 41 -5.01 -10.24 -6.08
CA GLY A 41 -4.84 -11.68 -6.34
C GLY A 41 -4.62 -12.49 -5.06
N GLY A 42 -4.67 -13.81 -5.15
CA GLY A 42 -4.42 -14.71 -4.04
C GLY A 42 -2.96 -14.69 -3.56
N LEU A 43 -2.74 -14.95 -2.27
CA LEU A 43 -1.39 -15.13 -1.72
C LEU A 43 -0.69 -16.41 -2.23
N ASP A 44 -1.44 -17.26 -2.93
CA ASP A 44 -1.04 -18.51 -3.56
C ASP A 44 -0.82 -18.37 -5.07
N GLU A 45 -0.81 -17.13 -5.58
CA GLU A 45 -0.62 -16.83 -6.99
C GLU A 45 0.72 -16.10 -7.21
N LEU A 46 1.43 -16.50 -8.25
CA LEU A 46 2.70 -15.94 -8.68
C LEU A 46 2.58 -15.50 -10.13
N MET A 47 3.00 -14.28 -10.43
CA MET A 47 3.14 -13.79 -11.80
C MET A 47 4.61 -13.90 -12.20
N VAL A 48 4.90 -14.79 -13.12
CA VAL A 48 6.25 -15.03 -13.65
C VAL A 48 6.41 -14.27 -14.95
N ARG A 49 7.42 -13.43 -15.03
CA ARG A 49 7.74 -12.63 -16.22
C ARG A 49 9.16 -12.87 -16.67
N VAL A 50 9.41 -12.67 -17.94
CA VAL A 50 10.78 -12.59 -18.46
C VAL A 50 11.45 -11.39 -17.80
N GLY A 51 12.55 -11.61 -17.07
CA GLY A 51 13.27 -10.53 -16.39
C GLY A 51 13.76 -9.51 -17.41
N TYR A 52 13.39 -8.24 -17.25
CA TYR A 52 14.15 -7.17 -17.88
C TYR A 52 15.53 -7.19 -17.21
N MET A 53 16.61 -7.40 -17.98
CA MET A 53 17.93 -7.12 -17.46
C MET A 53 17.92 -5.67 -16.96
N GLU A 54 18.12 -5.45 -15.67
CA GLU A 54 18.60 -4.15 -15.21
C GLU A 54 19.86 -3.86 -16.02
N MET A 55 19.79 -2.87 -16.91
CA MET A 55 21.00 -2.36 -17.54
C MET A 55 21.91 -1.95 -16.39
N PRO A 56 23.12 -2.54 -16.26
CA PRO A 56 24.04 -2.12 -15.22
C PRO A 56 24.20 -0.61 -15.37
N ALA A 57 23.88 0.11 -14.30
CA ALA A 57 24.10 1.55 -14.24
C ALA A 57 25.50 1.81 -14.77
N ALA A 58 25.67 2.78 -15.68
CA ALA A 58 26.90 3.07 -16.44
C ALA A 58 28.05 3.50 -15.49
N THR A 59 28.52 2.57 -14.69
CA THR A 59 29.79 2.60 -13.99
C THR A 59 30.70 1.65 -14.78
N GLY A 60 31.60 2.24 -15.58
CA GLY A 60 32.52 1.61 -16.53
C GLY A 60 33.23 0.36 -16.02
N GLY A 61 32.55 -0.76 -16.04
CA GLY A 61 33.06 -2.09 -15.75
C GLY A 61 32.74 -3.01 -16.93
N SER A 62 33.74 -3.75 -17.38
CA SER A 62 33.77 -4.70 -18.47
C SER A 62 32.45 -5.42 -18.72
N ALA A 63 32.00 -5.45 -19.99
CA ALA A 63 30.89 -6.21 -20.51
C ALA A 63 30.97 -7.67 -20.02
N GLY A 64 30.24 -7.98 -18.93
CA GLY A 64 29.93 -9.34 -18.55
C GLY A 64 29.11 -9.96 -19.67
N GLN A 65 29.33 -11.23 -19.97
CA GLN A 65 28.61 -11.99 -21.00
C GLN A 65 27.11 -11.73 -20.85
N ALA A 66 26.49 -11.21 -21.92
CA ALA A 66 25.05 -11.03 -21.99
C ALA A 66 24.41 -12.44 -21.90
N VAL A 67 23.97 -12.83 -20.72
CA VAL A 67 23.13 -14.03 -20.56
C VAL A 67 21.82 -13.70 -21.26
N SER A 68 21.48 -14.43 -22.31
CA SER A 68 20.21 -14.27 -23.00
C SER A 68 19.07 -14.45 -21.96
N PRO A 69 18.09 -13.56 -21.91
CA PRO A 69 16.99 -13.71 -20.96
C PRO A 69 16.30 -15.05 -21.16
N PRO A 70 15.90 -15.73 -20.09
CA PRO A 70 15.19 -17.00 -20.20
C PRO A 70 13.87 -16.80 -20.94
N VAL A 71 13.50 -17.73 -21.80
CA VAL A 71 12.28 -17.66 -22.62
C VAL A 71 11.18 -18.50 -21.95
N LEU A 72 10.00 -17.92 -21.75
CA LEU A 72 8.81 -18.61 -21.23
C LEU A 72 8.06 -19.32 -22.38
N ASN A 73 8.67 -20.34 -22.98
CA ASN A 73 8.03 -21.15 -24.01
C ASN A 73 7.20 -22.31 -23.41
N ALA A 74 6.50 -23.06 -24.26
CA ALA A 74 5.65 -24.17 -23.82
C ALA A 74 6.40 -25.21 -22.98
N ALA A 75 7.66 -25.55 -23.35
CA ALA A 75 8.47 -26.50 -22.59
C ALA A 75 8.79 -25.98 -21.17
N LYS A 76 9.06 -24.69 -21.05
CA LYS A 76 9.34 -24.08 -19.75
C LYS A 76 8.11 -24.00 -18.86
N ILE A 77 6.94 -23.76 -19.45
CA ILE A 77 5.66 -23.78 -18.71
C ILE A 77 5.37 -25.19 -18.17
N GLU A 78 5.65 -26.25 -18.95
CA GLU A 78 5.52 -27.63 -18.47
C GLU A 78 6.50 -27.95 -17.34
N GLU A 79 7.74 -27.44 -17.41
CA GLU A 79 8.70 -27.56 -16.31
C GLU A 79 8.19 -26.87 -15.04
N ILE A 80 7.64 -25.65 -15.15
CA ILE A 80 7.05 -24.90 -14.03
C ILE A 80 5.86 -25.68 -13.46
N ARG A 81 5.01 -26.25 -14.31
CA ARG A 81 3.86 -27.07 -13.91
C ARG A 81 4.24 -28.31 -13.14
N GLY A 82 5.43 -28.89 -13.44
CA GLY A 82 6.03 -30.02 -12.75
C GLY A 82 6.72 -29.70 -11.42
N MET A 83 6.86 -28.43 -11.04
CA MET A 83 7.50 -28.05 -9.78
C MET A 83 6.66 -28.46 -8.58
N GLU A 84 7.34 -28.85 -7.49
CA GLU A 84 6.67 -29.25 -6.25
C GLU A 84 5.83 -28.09 -5.69
N GLY A 85 4.56 -28.37 -5.43
CA GLY A 85 3.61 -27.38 -4.88
C GLY A 85 2.87 -26.56 -5.93
N VAL A 86 3.20 -26.64 -7.22
CA VAL A 86 2.45 -25.98 -8.29
C VAL A 86 1.25 -26.83 -8.67
N ILE A 87 0.06 -26.22 -8.73
CA ILE A 87 -1.19 -26.88 -9.13
C ILE A 87 -1.67 -26.50 -10.52
N ALA A 88 -1.25 -25.32 -11.00
CA ALA A 88 -1.57 -24.83 -12.33
C ALA A 88 -0.54 -23.79 -12.78
N ALA A 89 -0.23 -23.76 -14.08
CA ALA A 89 0.61 -22.74 -14.70
C ALA A 89 0.07 -22.45 -16.11
N THR A 90 -0.46 -21.24 -16.31
CA THR A 90 -1.02 -20.82 -17.58
C THR A 90 -0.31 -19.59 -18.13
N PRO A 91 0.07 -19.59 -19.43
CA PRO A 91 0.53 -18.36 -20.06
C PRO A 91 -0.59 -17.32 -20.11
N LEU A 92 -0.23 -16.06 -19.98
CA LEU A 92 -1.10 -14.93 -20.23
C LEU A 92 -0.66 -14.27 -21.53
N LEU A 93 -1.36 -14.51 -22.60
CA LEU A 93 -1.10 -13.90 -23.90
C LEU A 93 -1.99 -12.67 -24.06
N ASP A 94 -1.39 -11.50 -24.04
CA ASP A 94 -2.12 -10.25 -24.31
C ASP A 94 -2.74 -10.25 -25.70
N VAL A 95 -4.02 -9.87 -25.79
CA VAL A 95 -4.66 -9.57 -27.07
C VAL A 95 -4.50 -8.07 -27.35
N TYR A 96 -3.79 -7.76 -28.43
CA TYR A 96 -3.49 -6.37 -28.82
C TYR A 96 -4.73 -5.65 -29.33
N MET A 97 -5.59 -5.21 -28.43
CA MET A 97 -6.80 -4.48 -28.79
C MET A 97 -6.47 -3.13 -29.41
N GLN A 98 -7.04 -2.86 -30.58
CA GLN A 98 -6.89 -1.58 -31.30
C GLN A 98 -8.20 -0.77 -31.32
N GLY A 99 -9.12 -1.07 -30.43
CA GLY A 99 -10.41 -0.42 -30.25
C GLY A 99 -11.22 -1.06 -29.12
N PRO A 100 -12.44 -0.58 -28.86
CA PRO A 100 -13.29 -1.04 -27.77
C PRO A 100 -13.96 -2.40 -28.05
N LEU A 101 -14.50 -2.98 -26.99
CA LEU A 101 -15.56 -3.98 -27.10
C LEU A 101 -16.89 -3.24 -27.17
N ARG A 102 -17.72 -3.57 -28.15
CA ARG A 102 -19.00 -2.89 -28.39
C ARG A 102 -20.17 -3.81 -28.14
N LEU A 103 -21.09 -3.39 -27.26
CA LEU A 103 -22.40 -4.00 -27.06
C LEU A 103 -23.44 -3.03 -27.65
N ASN A 104 -24.11 -3.41 -28.75
CA ASN A 104 -25.05 -2.55 -29.46
C ASN A 104 -24.40 -1.20 -29.85
N ARG A 105 -24.64 -0.14 -29.08
CA ARG A 105 -24.08 1.22 -29.26
C ARG A 105 -23.18 1.68 -28.11
N GLN A 106 -22.99 0.83 -27.10
CA GLN A 106 -22.15 1.15 -25.95
C GLN A 106 -20.77 0.54 -26.13
N ASP A 107 -19.75 1.36 -26.01
CA ASP A 107 -18.36 0.95 -26.07
C ASP A 107 -17.82 0.74 -24.65
N GLY A 108 -17.15 -0.38 -24.44
CA GLY A 108 -16.52 -0.72 -23.18
C GLY A 108 -15.10 -1.22 -23.38
N TRP A 109 -14.31 -1.21 -22.34
CA TRP A 109 -12.90 -1.62 -22.37
C TRP A 109 -12.66 -2.74 -21.37
N ALA A 110 -11.95 -3.77 -21.81
CA ALA A 110 -11.41 -4.81 -20.95
C ALA A 110 -10.06 -5.25 -21.49
N GLN A 111 -9.08 -5.45 -20.62
CA GLN A 111 -7.86 -6.12 -21.04
C GLN A 111 -8.18 -7.57 -21.36
N MET A 112 -7.71 -8.07 -22.50
CA MET A 112 -8.02 -9.43 -22.94
C MET A 112 -6.78 -10.31 -22.89
N TYR A 113 -6.93 -11.49 -22.28
CA TYR A 113 -5.85 -12.47 -22.15
C TYR A 113 -6.24 -13.82 -22.74
N GLY A 114 -5.36 -14.38 -23.56
CA GLY A 114 -5.40 -15.79 -23.95
C GLY A 114 -4.78 -16.65 -22.88
N VAL A 115 -5.50 -17.68 -22.43
CA VAL A 115 -5.10 -18.60 -21.36
C VAL A 115 -5.35 -20.06 -21.74
N GLU A 116 -4.60 -20.98 -21.13
CA GLU A 116 -4.93 -22.40 -21.18
C GLU A 116 -6.07 -22.70 -20.22
N MET A 117 -7.23 -23.03 -20.78
CA MET A 117 -8.49 -23.12 -20.03
C MET A 117 -8.47 -24.16 -18.92
N GLU A 118 -7.73 -25.28 -19.11
CA GLU A 118 -7.64 -26.34 -18.11
C GLU A 118 -6.98 -25.85 -16.82
N ASP A 119 -5.87 -25.15 -16.94
CA ASP A 119 -5.17 -24.57 -15.79
C ASP A 119 -5.90 -23.34 -15.25
N PHE A 120 -6.43 -22.51 -16.15
CA PHE A 120 -7.17 -21.33 -15.74
C PHE A 120 -8.40 -21.67 -14.90
N ALA A 121 -9.09 -22.78 -15.20
CA ALA A 121 -10.22 -23.27 -14.40
C ALA A 121 -9.82 -23.71 -12.97
N ARG A 122 -8.54 -24.04 -12.74
CA ARG A 122 -8.02 -24.33 -11.39
C ARG A 122 -7.61 -23.06 -10.63
N ILE A 123 -7.41 -21.95 -11.35
CA ILE A 123 -6.96 -20.68 -10.81
C ILE A 123 -8.14 -19.75 -10.52
N ALA A 124 -8.98 -19.52 -11.52
CA ALA A 124 -10.06 -18.54 -11.47
C ALA A 124 -11.34 -19.12 -10.84
N ALA A 125 -12.02 -18.33 -10.00
CA ALA A 125 -13.31 -18.68 -9.45
C ALA A 125 -14.43 -18.10 -10.31
N LEU A 126 -15.35 -18.96 -10.74
CA LEU A 126 -16.54 -18.59 -11.51
C LEU A 126 -17.66 -18.12 -10.57
N ASP A 127 -18.34 -17.04 -10.94
CA ASP A 127 -19.57 -16.58 -10.29
C ASP A 127 -20.80 -17.12 -11.00
N ARG A 128 -20.89 -16.89 -12.33
CA ARG A 128 -22.01 -17.30 -13.17
C ARG A 128 -21.54 -17.80 -14.53
N GLY A 129 -22.23 -18.76 -15.12
CA GLY A 129 -21.93 -19.29 -16.44
C GLY A 129 -20.99 -20.49 -16.42
N THR A 130 -20.06 -20.59 -17.37
CA THR A 130 -19.13 -21.71 -17.54
C THR A 130 -17.72 -21.25 -17.88
N LEU A 131 -16.71 -22.06 -17.51
CA LEU A 131 -15.32 -21.92 -17.94
C LEU A 131 -14.97 -22.84 -19.12
N ASP A 132 -15.89 -23.69 -19.57
CA ASP A 132 -15.70 -24.48 -20.78
C ASP A 132 -15.95 -23.60 -22.01
N LEU A 133 -14.87 -23.06 -22.54
CA LEU A 133 -14.91 -22.09 -23.63
C LEU A 133 -14.64 -22.74 -24.99
N TYR A 134 -15.50 -22.45 -25.94
CA TYR A 134 -15.32 -22.76 -27.34
C TYR A 134 -14.85 -21.53 -28.11
N ARG A 135 -14.59 -21.73 -29.40
CA ARG A 135 -14.18 -20.64 -30.32
C ARG A 135 -15.19 -19.49 -30.31
N GLY A 136 -14.71 -18.26 -30.17
CA GLY A 136 -15.54 -17.05 -30.13
C GLY A 136 -16.28 -16.85 -28.80
N GLN A 137 -15.91 -17.57 -27.75
CA GLN A 137 -16.45 -17.40 -26.41
C GLN A 137 -15.43 -16.82 -25.48
N ILE A 138 -15.87 -16.00 -24.52
CA ILE A 138 -15.05 -15.35 -23.51
C ILE A 138 -15.70 -15.43 -22.14
N VAL A 139 -14.86 -15.39 -21.10
CA VAL A 139 -15.27 -15.14 -19.72
C VAL A 139 -14.76 -13.75 -19.33
N ILE A 140 -15.59 -13.00 -18.63
CA ILE A 140 -15.27 -11.63 -18.20
C ILE A 140 -15.17 -11.52 -16.69
N GLY A 141 -14.40 -10.55 -16.24
CA GLY A 141 -14.30 -10.17 -14.84
C GLY A 141 -15.55 -9.47 -14.33
N SER A 142 -15.71 -9.47 -13.00
CA SER A 142 -16.87 -8.92 -12.30
C SER A 142 -17.09 -7.42 -12.53
N MET A 143 -16.02 -6.67 -12.81
CA MET A 143 -16.05 -5.22 -13.02
C MET A 143 -16.07 -4.81 -14.49
N VAL A 144 -15.89 -5.74 -15.43
CA VAL A 144 -15.95 -5.45 -16.87
C VAL A 144 -17.27 -4.82 -17.31
N PRO A 145 -18.45 -5.25 -16.81
CA PRO A 145 -19.72 -4.61 -17.17
C PRO A 145 -19.79 -3.13 -16.83
N ALA A 146 -19.13 -2.68 -15.76
CA ALA A 146 -19.10 -1.28 -15.37
C ALA A 146 -18.38 -0.37 -16.40
N ASN A 147 -17.46 -0.94 -17.17
CA ASN A 147 -16.74 -0.21 -18.22
C ASN A 147 -17.62 0.09 -19.47
N PHE A 148 -18.84 -0.44 -19.53
CA PHE A 148 -19.82 -0.17 -20.59
C PHE A 148 -20.80 0.94 -20.23
N ILE A 149 -20.72 1.49 -19.00
CA ILE A 149 -21.55 2.63 -18.60
C ILE A 149 -20.99 3.89 -19.28
N PRO A 150 -21.82 4.64 -20.06
CA PRO A 150 -21.37 5.89 -20.66
C PRO A 150 -20.97 6.91 -19.59
N TRP A 151 -19.91 7.66 -19.86
CA TRP A 151 -19.42 8.67 -18.92
C TRP A 151 -20.46 9.74 -18.58
N GLU A 152 -21.32 10.08 -19.56
CA GLU A 152 -22.41 11.03 -19.37
C GLU A 152 -23.44 10.55 -18.34
N GLU A 153 -23.76 9.24 -18.33
CA GLU A 153 -24.68 8.65 -17.35
C GLU A 153 -24.06 8.64 -15.94
N PHE A 154 -22.76 8.36 -15.87
CA PHE A 154 -22.02 8.41 -14.61
C PHE A 154 -22.01 9.81 -14.02
N GLN A 155 -21.69 10.84 -14.81
CA GLN A 155 -21.74 12.23 -14.39
C GLN A 155 -23.15 12.69 -14.00
N ALA A 156 -24.17 12.28 -14.73
CA ALA A 156 -25.55 12.65 -14.43
C ALA A 156 -26.00 12.05 -13.08
N ALA A 157 -25.63 10.81 -12.79
CA ALA A 157 -25.93 10.16 -11.51
C ALA A 157 -25.21 10.86 -10.34
N GLU A 158 -23.94 11.22 -10.52
CA GLU A 158 -23.15 11.94 -9.51
C GLU A 158 -23.73 13.32 -9.23
N GLN A 159 -24.09 14.11 -10.26
CA GLN A 159 -24.73 15.43 -10.11
C GLN A 159 -26.10 15.34 -9.43
N ALA A 160 -26.83 14.24 -9.64
CA ALA A 160 -28.10 14.00 -8.99
C ALA A 160 -27.98 13.49 -7.53
N GLY A 161 -26.75 13.25 -7.05
CA GLY A 161 -26.51 12.63 -5.74
C GLY A 161 -26.99 11.18 -5.66
N LEU A 162 -27.11 10.51 -6.81
CA LEU A 162 -27.44 9.09 -6.93
C LEU A 162 -26.14 8.27 -6.91
N GLY A 163 -26.27 7.01 -6.51
CA GLY A 163 -25.15 6.05 -6.65
C GLY A 163 -24.78 5.81 -8.12
N PRO A 164 -23.65 5.09 -8.38
CA PRO A 164 -23.25 4.78 -9.75
C PRO A 164 -24.37 4.02 -10.48
N PRO A 165 -24.56 4.27 -11.79
CA PRO A 165 -25.54 3.56 -12.60
C PRO A 165 -25.35 2.04 -12.55
N GLU A 166 -26.40 1.29 -12.68
CA GLU A 166 -26.34 -0.18 -12.70
C GLU A 166 -25.67 -0.64 -14.01
N PRO A 167 -24.60 -1.47 -13.94
CA PRO A 167 -23.91 -1.93 -15.12
C PRO A 167 -24.78 -2.88 -15.96
N PRO A 168 -24.62 -2.90 -17.31
CA PRO A 168 -25.39 -3.77 -18.17
C PRO A 168 -25.07 -5.25 -17.91
N GLU A 169 -26.08 -6.13 -18.02
CA GLU A 169 -25.89 -7.57 -17.97
C GLU A 169 -25.22 -8.06 -19.26
N LEU A 170 -23.99 -8.55 -19.16
CA LEU A 170 -23.20 -9.00 -20.32
C LEU A 170 -23.26 -10.52 -20.53
N LEU A 171 -23.72 -11.31 -19.54
CA LEU A 171 -23.78 -12.76 -19.66
C LEU A 171 -24.71 -13.15 -20.82
N ASN A 172 -24.27 -14.08 -21.66
CA ASN A 172 -24.93 -14.54 -22.88
C ASN A 172 -25.05 -13.46 -23.99
N GLN A 173 -24.48 -12.27 -23.82
CA GLN A 173 -24.42 -11.25 -24.86
C GLN A 173 -23.22 -11.47 -25.80
N THR A 174 -23.35 -10.96 -27.01
CA THR A 174 -22.26 -10.99 -28.00
C THR A 174 -21.64 -9.59 -28.14
N LEU A 175 -20.39 -9.48 -27.75
CA LEU A 175 -19.61 -8.25 -27.88
C LEU A 175 -18.90 -8.23 -29.25
N GLN A 176 -18.85 -7.07 -29.87
CA GLN A 176 -18.10 -6.85 -31.09
C GLN A 176 -16.74 -6.24 -30.76
N MET A 177 -15.67 -6.90 -31.17
CA MET A 177 -14.32 -6.36 -31.06
C MET A 177 -14.06 -5.43 -32.24
N VAL A 178 -13.92 -4.14 -31.98
CA VAL A 178 -13.71 -3.10 -33.00
C VAL A 178 -12.21 -2.83 -33.14
N LYS A 179 -11.77 -2.62 -34.37
CA LYS A 179 -10.44 -2.15 -34.71
C LYS A 179 -10.56 -0.78 -35.40
N PHE A 180 -9.81 0.17 -34.85
CA PHE A 180 -9.62 1.47 -35.51
C PHE A 180 -8.41 1.42 -36.45
N THR A 181 -8.60 1.84 -37.67
CA THR A 181 -7.51 1.96 -38.63
C THR A 181 -7.44 3.40 -39.11
N TYR A 182 -6.26 4.00 -39.02
CA TYR A 182 -5.99 5.34 -39.49
C TYR A 182 -5.41 5.27 -40.91
N ASP A 183 -6.03 5.96 -41.84
CA ASP A 183 -5.46 6.19 -43.18
C ASP A 183 -4.39 7.29 -43.05
N PRO A 184 -3.12 7.00 -43.36
CA PRO A 184 -2.03 7.98 -43.23
C PRO A 184 -2.11 9.13 -44.21
N VAL A 185 -2.93 9.04 -45.28
CA VAL A 185 -3.07 10.06 -46.29
C VAL A 185 -4.27 10.97 -46.02
N THR A 186 -5.42 10.39 -45.67
CA THR A 186 -6.66 11.15 -45.45
C THR A 186 -6.88 11.53 -44.00
N TYR A 187 -6.09 10.97 -43.04
CA TYR A 187 -6.27 11.09 -41.60
C TYR A 187 -7.67 10.67 -41.13
N MET A 188 -8.40 9.94 -41.94
CA MET A 188 -9.71 9.42 -41.58
C MET A 188 -9.57 8.13 -40.77
N GLN A 189 -10.31 8.06 -39.69
CA GLN A 189 -10.46 6.84 -38.89
C GLN A 189 -11.56 5.99 -39.50
N SER A 190 -11.24 4.73 -39.81
CA SER A 190 -12.20 3.70 -40.20
C SER A 190 -12.36 2.66 -39.12
N GLU A 191 -13.57 2.17 -38.92
CA GLU A 191 -13.89 1.11 -37.99
C GLU A 191 -14.12 -0.21 -38.73
N SER A 192 -13.56 -1.27 -38.20
CA SER A 192 -13.83 -2.64 -38.66
C SER A 192 -14.07 -3.59 -37.51
N ILE A 193 -15.00 -4.54 -37.69
CA ILE A 193 -15.26 -5.57 -36.69
C ILE A 193 -14.29 -6.73 -36.96
N VAL A 194 -13.39 -6.98 -35.99
CA VAL A 194 -12.39 -8.07 -36.06
C VAL A 194 -12.97 -9.40 -35.64
N ALA A 195 -13.76 -9.39 -34.57
CA ALA A 195 -14.36 -10.59 -34.00
C ALA A 195 -15.70 -10.29 -33.31
N ARG A 196 -16.49 -11.33 -33.19
CA ARG A 196 -17.68 -11.36 -32.34
C ARG A 196 -17.44 -12.38 -31.23
N LEU A 197 -17.58 -11.96 -29.98
CA LEU A 197 -17.19 -12.71 -28.80
C LEU A 197 -18.42 -12.86 -27.89
N GLN A 198 -18.87 -14.07 -27.68
CA GLN A 198 -20.00 -14.34 -26.78
C GLN A 198 -19.49 -14.47 -25.35
N VAL A 199 -20.06 -13.72 -24.42
CA VAL A 199 -19.79 -13.84 -23.00
C VAL A 199 -20.54 -15.05 -22.44
N VAL A 200 -19.82 -16.07 -21.96
CA VAL A 200 -20.44 -17.31 -21.44
C VAL A 200 -20.21 -17.49 -19.95
N GLY A 201 -19.40 -16.65 -19.32
CA GLY A 201 -19.17 -16.69 -17.88
C GLY A 201 -18.74 -15.34 -17.33
N VAL A 202 -18.97 -15.17 -16.03
CA VAL A 202 -18.54 -14.01 -15.25
C VAL A 202 -17.77 -14.54 -14.04
N LEU A 203 -16.57 -14.02 -13.81
CA LEU A 203 -15.70 -14.40 -12.70
C LEU A 203 -16.17 -13.75 -11.40
N LYS A 204 -15.90 -14.42 -10.28
CA LYS A 204 -16.00 -13.79 -8.97
C LYS A 204 -14.96 -12.69 -8.83
N LYS A 205 -15.25 -11.72 -7.96
CA LYS A 205 -14.26 -10.71 -7.56
C LYS A 205 -13.07 -11.38 -6.88
N GLN A 206 -11.92 -11.37 -7.53
CA GLN A 206 -10.69 -12.03 -7.07
C GLN A 206 -9.47 -11.11 -7.06
N GLY A 207 -9.57 -9.93 -7.68
CA GLY A 207 -8.49 -8.97 -7.79
C GLY A 207 -8.38 -8.36 -9.17
N TYR A 208 -7.54 -7.33 -9.30
CA TYR A 208 -7.50 -6.45 -10.48
C TYR A 208 -7.36 -7.20 -11.80
N LEU A 209 -6.44 -8.19 -11.86
CA LEU A 209 -6.23 -8.99 -13.08
C LEU A 209 -7.51 -9.67 -13.53
N TYR A 210 -8.26 -10.27 -12.60
CA TYR A 210 -9.48 -11.01 -12.94
C TYR A 210 -10.67 -10.07 -13.13
N ASP A 211 -10.81 -9.07 -12.28
CA ASP A 211 -12.01 -8.25 -12.21
C ASP A 211 -12.21 -7.34 -13.42
N TYR A 212 -11.11 -6.83 -14.00
CA TYR A 212 -11.14 -5.87 -15.12
C TYR A 212 -10.77 -6.49 -16.47
N SER A 213 -10.55 -7.80 -16.53
CA SER A 213 -10.07 -8.46 -17.75
C SER A 213 -11.10 -9.43 -18.31
N ALA A 214 -10.91 -9.77 -19.58
CA ALA A 214 -11.63 -10.83 -20.27
C ALA A 214 -10.65 -11.94 -20.65
N PHE A 215 -11.08 -13.18 -20.54
CA PHE A 215 -10.24 -14.35 -20.80
C PHE A 215 -10.84 -15.20 -21.89
N LEU A 216 -10.00 -15.74 -22.75
CA LEU A 216 -10.37 -16.59 -23.89
C LEU A 216 -9.34 -17.70 -24.08
N PRO A 217 -9.69 -18.77 -24.83
CA PRO A 217 -8.75 -19.84 -25.11
C PRO A 217 -7.50 -19.33 -25.81
N LEU A 218 -6.32 -19.79 -25.36
CA LEU A 218 -5.01 -19.37 -25.86
C LEU A 218 -4.90 -19.39 -27.38
N LYS A 219 -5.38 -20.48 -28.01
CA LYS A 219 -5.38 -20.62 -29.48
C LYS A 219 -6.24 -19.56 -30.18
N GLU A 220 -7.32 -19.10 -29.54
CA GLU A 220 -8.16 -18.05 -30.13
C GLU A 220 -7.50 -16.68 -29.98
N ALA A 221 -6.83 -16.41 -28.84
CA ALA A 221 -6.02 -15.20 -28.67
C ALA A 221 -4.92 -15.09 -29.71
N GLN A 222 -4.21 -16.19 -29.99
CA GLN A 222 -3.17 -16.25 -31.04
C GLN A 222 -3.76 -15.89 -32.41
N ARG A 223 -4.92 -16.46 -32.75
CA ARG A 223 -5.62 -16.15 -34.01
C ARG A 223 -6.09 -14.70 -34.12
N LEU A 224 -6.59 -14.15 -33.01
CA LEU A 224 -7.00 -12.75 -32.96
C LEU A 224 -5.80 -11.83 -33.14
N ASN A 225 -4.69 -12.09 -32.45
CA ASN A 225 -3.46 -11.31 -32.61
C ASN A 225 -2.93 -11.38 -34.05
N GLN A 226 -2.95 -12.53 -34.71
CA GLN A 226 -2.56 -12.65 -36.12
C GLN A 226 -3.42 -11.74 -37.02
N ARG A 227 -4.75 -11.70 -36.83
CA ARG A 227 -5.65 -10.83 -37.60
C ARG A 227 -5.46 -9.34 -37.29
N LEU A 228 -5.20 -9.02 -36.02
CA LEU A 228 -4.97 -7.63 -35.58
C LEU A 228 -3.66 -7.07 -36.13
N MET A 229 -2.64 -7.93 -36.26
CA MET A 229 -1.31 -7.59 -36.77
C MET A 229 -1.15 -7.82 -38.28
N GLU A 230 -2.21 -8.23 -39.01
CA GLU A 230 -2.16 -8.35 -40.45
C GLU A 230 -1.67 -7.05 -41.05
N GLY A 231 -0.52 -7.09 -41.77
CA GLY A 231 0.15 -5.93 -42.36
C GLY A 231 1.26 -5.31 -41.50
N GLN A 232 1.50 -5.77 -40.29
CA GLN A 232 2.66 -5.37 -39.49
C GLN A 232 3.75 -6.45 -39.56
N GLN A 233 5.03 -6.03 -39.62
CA GLN A 233 6.16 -6.98 -39.63
C GLN A 233 6.31 -7.65 -38.23
N GLY A 234 6.17 -8.97 -38.18
CA GLY A 234 6.43 -9.81 -37.03
C GLY A 234 5.22 -10.68 -36.63
N SER A 235 5.16 -11.91 -37.11
CA SER A 235 4.21 -12.88 -36.54
C SER A 235 4.76 -13.38 -35.22
N PHE A 236 4.03 -13.21 -34.11
CA PHE A 236 4.36 -13.81 -32.82
C PHE A 236 4.40 -15.34 -32.93
N ASN A 237 5.54 -15.94 -32.55
CA ASN A 237 5.72 -17.38 -32.47
C ASN A 237 5.98 -17.78 -31.02
N PRO A 238 5.01 -18.43 -30.32
CA PRO A 238 5.15 -18.78 -28.92
C PRO A 238 6.38 -19.64 -28.57
N ASP A 239 6.80 -20.49 -29.53
CA ASP A 239 7.94 -21.38 -29.32
C ASP A 239 9.29 -20.66 -29.40
N LYS A 240 9.35 -19.58 -30.19
CA LYS A 240 10.56 -18.80 -30.43
C LYS A 240 10.61 -17.55 -29.57
N ASP A 241 9.53 -16.81 -29.53
CA ASP A 241 9.45 -15.52 -28.86
C ASP A 241 9.09 -15.69 -27.38
N GLY A 242 8.44 -16.81 -27.03
CA GLY A 242 7.92 -17.09 -25.69
C GLY A 242 6.73 -16.22 -25.31
N TYR A 243 6.18 -16.48 -24.14
CA TYR A 243 5.13 -15.64 -23.56
C TYR A 243 5.77 -14.59 -22.66
N GLY A 244 5.17 -13.40 -22.58
CA GLY A 244 5.65 -12.31 -21.74
C GLY A 244 5.48 -12.61 -20.26
N GLN A 245 4.43 -13.35 -19.92
CA GLN A 245 4.07 -13.65 -18.53
C GLN A 245 3.33 -14.97 -18.42
N VAL A 246 3.52 -15.63 -17.26
CA VAL A 246 2.86 -16.89 -16.88
C VAL A 246 2.26 -16.70 -15.48
N LEU A 247 1.00 -17.06 -15.34
CA LEU A 247 0.31 -17.10 -14.05
C LEU A 247 0.47 -18.50 -13.46
N VAL A 248 1.02 -18.58 -12.26
CA VAL A 248 1.30 -19.82 -11.55
C VAL A 248 0.50 -19.82 -10.26
N LYS A 249 -0.22 -20.92 -9.97
CA LYS A 249 -0.91 -21.14 -8.71
C LYS A 249 -0.25 -22.27 -7.93
N VAL A 250 0.04 -22.01 -6.66
CA VAL A 250 0.56 -23.02 -5.74
C VAL A 250 -0.54 -23.58 -4.85
N SER A 251 -0.34 -24.80 -4.36
CA SER A 251 -1.34 -25.49 -3.52
C SER A 251 -1.56 -24.84 -2.16
N HIS A 252 -0.56 -24.13 -1.66
CA HIS A 252 -0.60 -23.43 -0.37
C HIS A 252 0.24 -22.16 -0.41
N PRO A 253 -0.22 -21.04 0.18
CA PRO A 253 0.55 -19.79 0.25
C PRO A 253 1.95 -19.93 0.86
N ASN A 254 2.14 -20.91 1.74
CA ASN A 254 3.45 -21.17 2.37
C ASN A 254 4.49 -21.75 1.39
N LEU A 255 4.06 -22.33 0.27
CA LEU A 255 4.95 -22.85 -0.76
C LEU A 255 5.36 -21.80 -1.80
N ALA A 256 4.59 -20.70 -1.89
CA ALA A 256 4.88 -19.63 -2.83
C ALA A 256 6.32 -19.09 -2.75
N PRO A 257 6.94 -18.87 -1.56
CA PRO A 257 8.31 -18.38 -1.47
C PRO A 257 9.34 -19.35 -2.04
N ALA A 258 9.15 -20.66 -1.87
CA ALA A 258 10.09 -21.66 -2.39
C ALA A 258 10.03 -21.72 -3.92
N VAL A 259 8.81 -21.71 -4.50
CA VAL A 259 8.60 -21.69 -5.95
C VAL A 259 9.11 -20.36 -6.54
N GLU A 260 8.80 -19.23 -5.89
CA GLU A 260 9.29 -17.91 -6.27
C GLU A 260 10.81 -17.86 -6.34
N GLN A 261 11.50 -18.36 -5.30
CA GLN A 261 12.96 -18.36 -5.27
C GLN A 261 13.56 -19.28 -6.36
N ALA A 262 13.00 -20.46 -6.56
CA ALA A 262 13.45 -21.38 -7.59
C ALA A 262 13.32 -20.78 -9.02
N LEU A 263 12.26 -20.00 -9.27
CA LEU A 263 12.06 -19.32 -10.54
C LEU A 263 13.00 -18.09 -10.69
N LYS A 264 13.25 -17.37 -9.62
CA LYS A 264 14.23 -16.26 -9.59
C LYS A 264 15.64 -16.75 -9.85
N ASP A 265 16.04 -17.89 -9.28
CA ASP A 265 17.35 -18.52 -9.50
C ASP A 265 17.54 -18.95 -10.98
N GLN A 266 16.43 -19.18 -11.69
CA GLN A 266 16.43 -19.45 -13.14
C GLN A 266 16.45 -18.17 -13.99
N GLY A 267 16.47 -16.98 -13.37
CA GLY A 267 16.56 -15.68 -14.04
C GLY A 267 15.22 -15.06 -14.43
N PHE A 268 14.10 -15.58 -13.91
CA PHE A 268 12.79 -14.97 -14.11
C PHE A 268 12.52 -13.87 -13.08
N SER A 269 11.75 -12.87 -13.48
CA SER A 269 11.14 -11.93 -12.55
C SER A 269 9.84 -12.54 -12.03
N VAL A 270 9.72 -12.67 -10.72
CA VAL A 270 8.51 -13.24 -10.11
C VAL A 270 7.91 -12.21 -9.16
N GLU A 271 6.67 -11.88 -9.43
CA GLU A 271 5.87 -10.99 -8.60
C GLU A 271 4.78 -11.79 -7.89
N SER A 272 4.63 -11.59 -6.59
CA SER A 272 3.54 -12.14 -5.79
C SER A 272 2.91 -11.05 -4.93
N ALA A 273 1.65 -11.22 -4.58
CA ALA A 273 0.99 -10.31 -3.63
C ALA A 273 1.78 -10.22 -2.32
N ARG A 274 2.38 -11.32 -1.88
CA ARG A 274 3.23 -11.38 -0.70
C ARG A 274 4.47 -10.49 -0.83
N THR A 275 5.23 -10.62 -1.93
CA THR A 275 6.45 -9.82 -2.15
C THR A 275 6.12 -8.32 -2.23
N GLN A 276 4.99 -7.97 -2.82
CA GLN A 276 4.52 -6.59 -2.85
C GLN A 276 4.14 -6.08 -1.45
N ILE A 277 3.46 -6.91 -0.64
CA ILE A 277 3.14 -6.58 0.76
C ILE A 277 4.43 -6.38 1.58
N GLU A 278 5.42 -7.27 1.43
CA GLU A 278 6.72 -7.14 2.12
C GLU A 278 7.46 -5.86 1.68
N SER A 279 7.47 -5.55 0.40
CA SER A 279 8.08 -4.32 -0.14
C SER A 279 7.39 -3.05 0.40
N LEU A 280 6.06 -3.04 0.44
CA LEU A 280 5.30 -1.94 1.05
C LEU A 280 5.55 -1.82 2.54
N ASN A 281 5.58 -2.94 3.27
CA ASN A 281 5.88 -2.93 4.70
C ASN A 281 7.26 -2.33 4.97
N ASN A 282 8.27 -2.71 4.18
CA ASN A 282 9.63 -2.15 4.29
C ASN A 282 9.65 -0.65 3.96
N PHE A 283 8.96 -0.24 2.91
CA PHE A 283 8.82 1.18 2.56
C PHE A 283 8.16 1.98 3.68
N PHE A 284 7.02 1.50 4.21
CA PHE A 284 6.34 2.19 5.30
C PHE A 284 7.12 2.14 6.61
N ALA A 285 7.91 1.10 6.88
CA ALA A 285 8.81 1.08 8.03
C ALA A 285 9.85 2.22 7.96
N ILE A 286 10.42 2.49 6.79
CA ILE A 286 11.33 3.62 6.58
C ILE A 286 10.59 4.95 6.78
N VAL A 287 9.41 5.11 6.18
CA VAL A 287 8.59 6.33 6.35
C VAL A 287 8.25 6.56 7.82
N GLN A 288 7.80 5.51 8.53
CA GLN A 288 7.50 5.59 9.97
C GLN A 288 8.73 5.94 10.80
N ALA A 289 9.92 5.42 10.46
CA ALA A 289 11.16 5.77 11.13
C ALA A 289 11.53 7.25 10.94
N ILE A 290 11.35 7.79 9.74
CA ILE A 290 11.57 9.21 9.45
C ILE A 290 10.57 10.09 10.22
N LEU A 291 9.28 9.76 10.15
CA LEU A 291 8.22 10.51 10.84
C LEU A 291 8.38 10.43 12.36
N GLY A 292 8.73 9.25 12.89
CA GLY A 292 9.05 9.05 14.30
C GLY A 292 10.29 9.84 14.73
N GLY A 293 11.31 9.93 13.86
CA GLY A 293 12.50 10.75 14.09
C GLY A 293 12.17 12.23 14.21
N ILE A 294 11.31 12.78 13.34
CA ILE A 294 10.82 14.16 13.43
C ILE A 294 10.11 14.39 14.77
N GLY A 295 9.24 13.46 15.16
CA GLY A 295 8.54 13.52 16.45
C GLY A 295 9.51 13.42 17.64
N ALA A 296 10.55 12.61 17.54
CA ALA A 296 11.60 12.53 18.57
C ALA A 296 12.35 13.85 18.76
N VAL A 297 12.63 14.58 17.68
CA VAL A 297 13.23 15.93 17.76
C VAL A 297 12.29 16.89 18.50
N ALA A 298 10.99 16.85 18.25
CA ALA A 298 10.02 17.68 18.97
C ALA A 298 10.03 17.39 20.48
N LEU A 299 10.10 16.10 20.85
CA LEU A 299 10.21 15.68 22.25
C LEU A 299 11.56 16.07 22.90
N LEU A 300 12.65 16.08 22.13
CA LEU A 300 13.96 16.61 22.61
C LEU A 300 13.86 18.09 22.95
N VAL A 301 13.20 18.90 22.11
CA VAL A 301 12.96 20.31 22.41
C VAL A 301 12.15 20.47 23.71
N ALA A 302 11.11 19.66 23.89
CA ALA A 302 10.33 19.64 25.12
C ALA A 302 11.19 19.23 26.34
N ALA A 303 12.12 18.26 26.18
CA ALA A 303 13.06 17.84 27.23
C ALA A 303 13.94 18.98 27.73
N PHE A 304 14.48 19.79 26.79
CA PHE A 304 15.23 21.01 27.16
C PHE A 304 14.34 22.01 27.91
N GLY A 305 13.08 22.16 27.52
CA GLY A 305 12.10 22.97 28.25
C GLY A 305 11.89 22.50 29.67
N ILE A 306 11.76 21.18 29.91
CA ILE A 306 11.65 20.58 31.25
C ILE A 306 12.91 20.87 32.06
N ALA A 307 14.11 20.56 31.51
CA ALA A 307 15.38 20.77 32.20
C ALA A 307 15.57 22.23 32.64
N ASN A 308 15.25 23.19 31.76
CA ASN A 308 15.33 24.62 32.07
C ASN A 308 14.33 25.02 33.16
N THR A 309 13.08 24.55 33.07
CA THR A 309 12.05 24.86 34.07
C THR A 309 12.39 24.28 35.43
N MET A 310 12.89 23.03 35.46
CA MET A 310 13.34 22.36 36.71
C MET A 310 14.52 23.10 37.32
N THR A 311 15.48 23.54 36.52
CA THR A 311 16.64 24.30 36.99
C THR A 311 16.19 25.59 37.68
N MET A 312 15.28 26.34 37.06
CA MET A 312 14.73 27.56 37.69
C MET A 312 13.91 27.27 38.93
N ALA A 313 13.12 26.19 38.96
CA ALA A 313 12.37 25.75 40.14
C ALA A 313 13.29 25.45 41.31
N ILE A 314 14.46 24.85 41.06
CA ILE A 314 15.48 24.58 42.11
C ILE A 314 16.02 25.89 42.68
N TYR A 315 16.33 26.88 41.82
CA TYR A 315 16.83 28.19 42.30
C TYR A 315 15.74 28.89 43.12
N GLU A 316 14.51 28.89 42.72
CA GLU A 316 13.37 29.49 43.46
C GLU A 316 13.12 28.80 44.82
N ARG A 317 13.42 27.47 44.93
CA ARG A 317 13.19 26.65 46.16
C ARG A 317 14.48 26.28 46.90
N THR A 318 15.60 26.97 46.65
CA THR A 318 16.91 26.64 47.23
C THR A 318 16.87 26.61 48.77
N ARG A 319 16.16 27.56 49.41
CA ARG A 319 15.98 27.61 50.86
C ARG A 319 15.18 26.42 51.41
N GLU A 320 14.12 25.99 50.71
CA GLU A 320 13.32 24.81 51.10
C GLU A 320 14.16 23.53 51.01
N ILE A 321 15.00 23.38 49.99
CA ILE A 321 15.95 22.27 49.85
C ILE A 321 16.95 22.26 51.00
N GLY A 322 17.50 23.43 51.33
CA GLY A 322 18.44 23.60 52.48
C GLY A 322 17.79 23.20 53.78
N LEU A 323 16.53 23.57 54.02
CA LEU A 323 15.77 23.22 55.22
C LEU A 323 15.50 21.70 55.28
N MET A 324 15.05 21.07 54.19
CA MET A 324 14.87 19.63 54.12
C MET A 324 16.14 18.87 54.49
N LYS A 325 17.29 19.29 54.01
CA LYS A 325 18.57 18.69 54.32
C LYS A 325 19.03 18.96 55.74
N ALA A 326 18.74 20.14 56.30
CA ALA A 326 19.07 20.47 57.69
C ALA A 326 18.31 19.61 58.72
N ILE A 327 17.09 19.16 58.36
CA ILE A 327 16.29 18.23 59.18
C ILE A 327 16.58 16.74 58.89
N GLY A 328 17.54 16.43 57.99
CA GLY A 328 18.05 15.07 57.80
C GLY A 328 17.69 14.40 56.46
N ALA A 329 17.10 15.10 55.51
CA ALA A 329 16.83 14.52 54.17
C ALA A 329 18.16 14.19 53.45
N THR A 330 18.20 12.98 52.88
CA THR A 330 19.35 12.50 52.10
C THR A 330 19.38 13.10 50.69
N ASN A 331 20.53 13.01 49.99
CA ASN A 331 20.63 13.41 48.60
C ASN A 331 19.65 12.64 47.70
N GLN A 332 19.39 11.37 48.01
CA GLN A 332 18.45 10.53 47.28
C GLN A 332 16.99 10.99 47.47
N ASP A 333 16.62 11.42 48.66
CA ASP A 333 15.28 11.94 48.96
C ASP A 333 15.00 13.20 48.13
N VAL A 334 15.95 14.17 48.15
CA VAL A 334 15.83 15.39 47.36
C VAL A 334 15.77 15.07 45.83
N MET A 335 16.64 14.18 45.36
CA MET A 335 16.65 13.78 43.96
C MET A 335 15.31 13.12 43.53
N SER A 336 14.79 12.22 44.39
CA SER A 336 13.52 11.52 44.10
C SER A 336 12.32 12.47 43.97
N VAL A 337 12.26 13.51 44.79
CA VAL A 337 11.21 14.55 44.72
C VAL A 337 11.25 15.26 43.36
N PHE A 338 12.42 15.71 42.90
CA PHE A 338 12.54 16.40 41.60
C PHE A 338 12.36 15.47 40.39
N LEU A 339 12.79 14.20 40.47
CA LEU A 339 12.53 13.22 39.45
C LEU A 339 11.03 12.90 39.34
N ALA A 340 10.33 12.78 40.47
CA ALA A 340 8.88 12.58 40.51
C ALA A 340 8.15 13.79 39.91
N GLU A 341 8.60 15.03 40.18
CA GLU A 341 8.03 16.24 39.58
C GLU A 341 8.25 16.25 38.08
N ALA A 342 9.44 15.94 37.57
CA ALA A 342 9.76 15.85 36.16
C ALA A 342 8.96 14.74 35.45
N GLY A 343 8.87 13.57 36.09
CA GLY A 343 8.05 12.45 35.59
C GLY A 343 6.56 12.78 35.53
N SER A 344 6.06 13.55 36.50
CA SER A 344 4.66 14.02 36.49
C SER A 344 4.38 14.97 35.31
N ILE A 345 5.32 15.83 34.96
CA ILE A 345 5.20 16.70 33.77
C ILE A 345 5.17 15.83 32.52
N GLY A 346 6.03 14.82 32.43
CA GLY A 346 6.03 13.84 31.34
C GLY A 346 4.71 13.05 31.24
N LEU A 347 4.15 12.60 32.38
CA LEU A 347 2.90 11.87 32.43
C LEU A 347 1.72 12.75 31.95
N LEU A 348 1.59 13.97 32.49
CA LEU A 348 0.53 14.90 32.08
C LEU A 348 0.67 15.30 30.61
N GLY A 349 1.93 15.53 30.17
CA GLY A 349 2.23 15.80 28.77
C GLY A 349 1.90 14.62 27.86
N GLY A 350 2.23 13.39 28.28
CA GLY A 350 1.94 12.16 27.55
C GLY A 350 0.44 11.92 27.39
N ILE A 351 -0.33 11.97 28.50
CA ILE A 351 -1.79 11.78 28.46
C ILE A 351 -2.47 12.90 27.65
N GLY A 352 -2.09 14.16 27.90
CA GLY A 352 -2.62 15.29 27.15
C GLY A 352 -2.28 15.24 25.66
N GLY A 353 -1.05 14.78 25.34
CA GLY A 353 -0.59 14.61 23.95
C GLY A 353 -1.36 13.51 23.21
N VAL A 354 -1.59 12.37 23.87
CA VAL A 354 -2.42 11.30 23.30
C VAL A 354 -3.86 11.79 23.08
N GLY A 355 -4.43 12.48 24.06
CA GLY A 355 -5.78 13.07 23.91
C GLY A 355 -5.88 14.03 22.73
N LEU A 356 -4.89 14.92 22.58
CA LEU A 356 -4.81 15.83 21.43
C LEU A 356 -4.62 15.06 20.11
N ALA A 357 -3.79 14.02 20.10
CA ALA A 357 -3.56 13.18 18.92
C ALA A 357 -4.84 12.46 18.48
N VAL A 358 -5.64 11.93 19.41
CA VAL A 358 -6.94 11.31 19.10
C VAL A 358 -7.87 12.32 18.43
N ALA A 359 -7.97 13.54 19.00
CA ALA A 359 -8.79 14.59 18.42
C ALA A 359 -8.33 14.98 17.00
N LEU A 360 -7.02 15.16 16.80
CA LEU A 360 -6.44 15.47 15.48
C LEU A 360 -6.64 14.34 14.48
N ASN A 361 -6.41 13.08 14.85
CA ASN A 361 -6.65 11.92 13.99
C ASN A 361 -8.12 11.83 13.56
N THR A 362 -9.06 12.13 14.46
CA THR A 362 -10.49 12.16 14.12
C THR A 362 -10.78 13.24 13.09
N VAL A 363 -10.25 14.46 13.29
CA VAL A 363 -10.40 15.56 12.33
C VAL A 363 -9.78 15.20 10.98
N ILE A 364 -8.57 14.64 10.96
CA ILE A 364 -7.88 14.21 9.73
C ILE A 364 -8.70 13.16 8.98
N ASN A 365 -9.29 12.19 9.69
CA ASN A 365 -10.10 11.17 9.05
C ASN A 365 -11.42 11.74 8.49
N VAL A 366 -12.11 12.63 9.20
CA VAL A 366 -13.36 13.24 8.74
C VAL A 366 -13.13 14.19 7.56
N VAL A 367 -12.17 15.10 7.69
CA VAL A 367 -11.86 16.07 6.61
C VAL A 367 -11.16 15.38 5.44
N GLY A 368 -10.25 14.47 5.72
CA GLY A 368 -9.52 13.74 4.69
C GLY A 368 -10.41 12.84 3.85
N SER A 369 -11.38 12.17 4.46
CA SER A 369 -12.32 11.33 3.70
C SER A 369 -13.22 12.17 2.79
N SER A 370 -13.67 13.36 3.22
CA SER A 370 -14.48 14.24 2.38
C SER A 370 -13.69 14.82 1.20
N LEU A 371 -12.45 15.26 1.43
CA LEU A 371 -11.60 15.80 0.36
C LEU A 371 -11.21 14.72 -0.67
N LEU A 372 -10.96 13.48 -0.22
CA LEU A 372 -10.65 12.37 -1.12
C LEU A 372 -11.86 11.91 -1.92
N ALA A 373 -13.06 11.98 -1.35
CA ALA A 373 -14.30 11.68 -2.04
C ALA A 373 -14.59 12.72 -3.16
N GLU A 374 -14.32 14.00 -2.90
CA GLU A 374 -14.58 15.08 -3.85
C GLU A 374 -13.54 15.18 -4.98
N SER A 375 -12.29 14.80 -4.70
CA SER A 375 -11.20 14.92 -5.69
C SER A 375 -11.08 13.77 -6.69
N GLY A 376 -11.95 12.75 -6.63
CA GLY A 376 -11.80 11.52 -7.46
C GLY A 376 -10.41 10.88 -7.31
N GLY A 377 -9.77 11.09 -6.17
CA GLY A 377 -8.34 11.07 -5.92
C GLY A 377 -7.63 9.80 -6.36
N ILE A 378 -6.32 9.92 -6.54
CA ILE A 378 -5.35 8.89 -6.90
C ILE A 378 -5.57 7.54 -6.16
N PHE A 379 -6.24 7.57 -5.00
CA PHE A 379 -6.59 6.40 -4.19
C PHE A 379 -8.10 6.05 -4.19
N GLY A 380 -8.98 6.94 -4.66
CA GLY A 380 -10.45 6.77 -4.59
C GLY A 380 -11.05 5.92 -5.72
N GLY A 381 -10.40 5.81 -6.85
CA GLY A 381 -10.90 5.05 -8.01
C GLY A 381 -10.84 3.52 -7.87
N MET A 382 -10.19 2.99 -6.83
CA MET A 382 -10.00 1.54 -6.63
C MET A 382 -10.69 0.97 -5.39
N SER A 383 -11.31 1.79 -4.58
CA SER A 383 -11.94 1.35 -3.32
C SER A 383 -13.47 1.46 -3.39
N GLY A 384 -14.11 0.36 -3.84
CA GLY A 384 -15.51 0.15 -3.52
C GLY A 384 -15.69 0.09 -1.99
N GLU A 385 -16.59 0.91 -1.45
CA GLU A 385 -17.27 0.81 -0.15
C GLU A 385 -16.48 0.82 1.17
N THR A 386 -15.18 0.93 1.24
CA THR A 386 -14.51 1.07 2.54
C THR A 386 -14.14 2.53 2.81
N ALA A 387 -14.79 3.13 3.80
CA ALA A 387 -14.44 4.44 4.34
C ALA A 387 -12.91 4.53 4.53
N THR A 388 -12.28 5.38 3.73
CA THR A 388 -10.82 5.52 3.70
C THR A 388 -10.37 6.27 4.96
N THR A 389 -10.00 5.54 6.00
CA THR A 389 -9.37 6.14 7.17
C THR A 389 -7.92 6.44 6.85
N LEU A 390 -7.55 7.72 6.78
CA LEU A 390 -6.17 8.17 6.52
C LEU A 390 -5.23 7.88 7.67
N THR A 391 -5.74 7.86 8.90
CA THR A 391 -4.95 7.57 10.09
C THR A 391 -5.48 6.33 10.79
N ALA A 392 -4.59 5.43 11.18
CA ALA A 392 -4.87 4.28 12.00
C ALA A 392 -3.98 4.33 13.25
N MET A 393 -4.60 4.37 14.43
CA MET A 393 -3.86 4.40 15.69
C MET A 393 -3.82 2.99 16.31
N PRO A 394 -2.69 2.25 16.20
CA PRO A 394 -2.54 0.96 16.85
C PRO A 394 -2.63 1.09 18.37
N LEU A 395 -3.25 0.13 19.06
CA LEU A 395 -3.48 0.19 20.52
C LEU A 395 -2.19 0.32 21.35
N TRP A 396 -1.06 -0.18 20.84
CA TRP A 396 0.23 -0.07 21.52
C TRP A 396 0.79 1.36 21.51
N LEU A 397 0.45 2.18 20.51
CA LEU A 397 1.04 3.49 20.27
C LEU A 397 0.72 4.51 21.39
N PRO A 398 -0.53 4.65 21.86
CA PRO A 398 -0.84 5.54 22.98
C PRO A 398 -0.08 5.16 24.27
N ILE A 399 0.00 3.87 24.56
CA ILE A 399 0.72 3.37 25.75
C ILE A 399 2.21 3.68 25.63
N PHE A 400 2.80 3.37 24.48
CA PHE A 400 4.19 3.68 24.18
C PHE A 400 4.47 5.18 24.32
N ALA A 401 3.62 6.04 23.77
CA ALA A 401 3.80 7.49 23.79
C ALA A 401 3.78 8.05 25.22
N VAL A 402 2.86 7.59 26.07
CA VAL A 402 2.80 8.00 27.50
C VAL A 402 4.06 7.55 28.25
N VAL A 403 4.43 6.27 28.11
CA VAL A 403 5.64 5.73 28.78
C VAL A 403 6.89 6.48 28.30
N PHE A 404 6.99 6.73 27.00
CA PHE A 404 8.13 7.43 26.43
C PHE A 404 8.19 8.90 26.89
N ALA A 405 7.06 9.59 26.99
CA ALA A 405 6.98 10.95 27.54
C ALA A 405 7.42 11.00 29.02
N ILE A 406 7.04 10.00 29.83
CA ILE A 406 7.50 9.90 31.21
C ILE A 406 9.02 9.69 31.26
N LEU A 407 9.56 8.79 30.44
CA LEU A 407 11.01 8.53 30.40
C LEU A 407 11.80 9.77 29.99
N ILE A 408 11.33 10.52 29.01
CA ILE A 408 11.94 11.78 28.59
C ILE A 408 11.84 12.82 29.71
N GLY A 409 10.69 12.93 30.38
CA GLY A 409 10.50 13.80 31.54
C GLY A 409 11.51 13.51 32.64
N VAL A 410 11.63 12.25 33.04
CA VAL A 410 12.59 11.81 34.05
C VAL A 410 14.02 12.06 33.59
N ALA A 411 14.38 11.67 32.37
CA ALA A 411 15.74 11.84 31.82
C ALA A 411 16.18 13.31 31.79
N SER A 412 15.28 14.21 31.38
CA SER A 412 15.53 15.64 31.34
C SER A 412 15.65 16.27 32.74
N GLY A 413 15.00 15.67 33.74
CA GLY A 413 15.07 16.08 35.14
C GLY A 413 16.30 15.57 35.89
N ILE A 414 17.06 14.58 35.37
CA ILE A 414 18.21 13.99 36.07
C ILE A 414 19.27 15.03 36.41
N TYR A 415 19.72 15.78 35.43
CA TYR A 415 20.80 16.77 35.63
C TYR A 415 20.40 17.85 36.65
N PRO A 416 19.26 18.54 36.56
CA PRO A 416 18.87 19.49 37.58
C PRO A 416 18.65 18.83 38.94
N ALA A 417 18.07 17.62 39.03
CA ALA A 417 17.86 16.91 40.27
C ALA A 417 19.19 16.59 40.99
N ILE A 418 20.22 16.16 40.27
CA ILE A 418 21.57 15.95 40.83
C ILE A 418 22.14 17.25 41.39
N ARG A 419 21.96 18.37 40.68
CA ARG A 419 22.41 19.69 41.17
C ARG A 419 21.67 20.09 42.45
N ALA A 420 20.37 19.90 42.53
CA ALA A 420 19.59 20.15 43.74
C ALA A 420 20.07 19.27 44.93
N ALA A 421 20.30 17.99 44.64
CA ALA A 421 20.81 17.04 45.64
C ALA A 421 22.23 17.38 46.13
N ALA A 422 23.05 18.05 45.37
CA ALA A 422 24.41 18.48 45.72
C ALA A 422 24.49 19.80 46.53
N LEU A 423 23.38 20.52 46.71
CA LEU A 423 23.36 21.77 47.49
C LEU A 423 23.69 21.48 48.96
N SER A 424 24.65 22.30 49.53
CA SER A 424 24.93 22.21 50.97
C SER A 424 23.89 23.00 51.77
N PRO A 425 23.45 22.47 52.98
CA PRO A 425 22.47 23.18 53.82
C PRO A 425 22.87 24.60 54.18
N ILE A 426 24.17 24.77 54.45
CA ILE A 426 24.74 26.08 54.88
C ILE A 426 24.70 27.10 53.76
N GLN A 427 25.03 26.68 52.54
CA GLN A 427 24.99 27.59 51.36
C GLN A 427 23.52 27.89 50.98
N ALA A 428 22.63 26.89 51.05
CA ALA A 428 21.22 27.09 50.70
C ALA A 428 20.49 28.02 51.67
N LEU A 429 20.85 28.05 52.96
CA LEU A 429 20.26 28.93 53.95
C LEU A 429 20.87 30.34 53.98
N LYS A 430 22.08 30.52 53.45
CA LYS A 430 22.75 31.85 53.31
C LYS A 430 22.40 32.58 52.02
N TYR A 431 21.66 31.95 51.12
CA TYR A 431 21.26 32.56 49.84
C TYR A 431 20.15 33.57 50.14
N GLU A 432 20.49 34.88 50.04
CA GLU A 432 19.52 36.00 49.98
C GLU A 432 18.99 36.20 48.58
#